data_8c74cd89eb7ffd95d2fca374eda20dc0
#
_entry.id   8c74cd89eb7ffd95d2fca374eda20dc0
#
_cell.length_a   1.000
_cell.length_b   1.000
_cell.length_c   1.000
_cell.angle_alpha   90.00
_cell.angle_beta   90.00
_cell.angle_gamma   90.00
#
_symmetry.space_group_name_H-M   'P 1'
#
loop_
_entity.id
_entity.type
_entity.pdbx_description
1 polymer ?
#
loop_
_entity_poly.entity_id
_entity_poly.type
_entity_poly.pdbx_seq_one_letter_code
_entity_poly.pdbx_strand_id
1 'polypeptide(L)'
;MHSDPNILISGALFIGLALERRGTALSTKLAEDLLHLLEEYYFDLNTDIAIYNSVLNAFAKAAKDTSDARSCFAYAQKADDLVCKLVEKDRVESDTAPRPNEYSFLMAINAWSNAATAAASTGNVSDGRSAALKAEELLKKLQSQPLKTSKSTIACFGAVIRIWASLGEAEQAQRVLENMVEKSERLPLEIIHFNAVLDAWARTLISQSDTDKAISRLLNIRDLLMKMNRGGYDSYNVDPDTSSFNQVIRACYSPWASTLEKDDENIRYKAFAIAYECYTKMIQDNNRSYRPSKL
;
A
#
# COMPACT_ATOMS: atom_id res chain seq x y z
N MET A 1 32.19 -31.87 16.25
CA MET A 1 32.22 -30.47 16.78
C MET A 1 30.80 -29.95 16.70
N HIS A 2 30.05 -30.03 17.79
CA HIS A 2 28.72 -29.43 17.84
C HIS A 2 28.94 -27.92 18.08
N SER A 3 28.77 -27.14 17.03
CA SER A 3 28.71 -25.68 17.15
C SER A 3 27.52 -25.32 18.02
N ASP A 4 27.71 -24.45 18.99
CA ASP A 4 26.63 -23.98 19.87
C ASP A 4 25.50 -23.38 19.01
N PRO A 5 24.25 -23.85 19.10
CA PRO A 5 23.12 -23.35 18.31
C PRO A 5 22.94 -21.84 18.42
N ASN A 6 23.26 -21.26 19.59
CA ASN A 6 23.17 -19.80 19.82
C ASN A 6 24.17 -19.00 18.98
N ILE A 7 25.36 -19.56 18.69
CA ILE A 7 26.38 -18.90 17.86
C ILE A 7 25.90 -18.86 16.40
N LEU A 8 25.25 -19.92 15.94
CA LEU A 8 24.75 -20.03 14.57
C LEU A 8 23.53 -19.13 14.35
N ILE A 9 22.61 -19.08 15.33
CA ILE A 9 21.45 -18.17 15.30
C ILE A 9 21.92 -16.72 15.32
N SER A 10 22.89 -16.37 16.17
CA SER A 10 23.47 -15.02 16.22
C SER A 10 24.21 -14.68 14.92
N GLY A 11 24.91 -15.63 14.32
CA GLY A 11 25.58 -15.48 13.03
C GLY A 11 24.58 -15.28 11.88
N ALA A 12 23.51 -16.08 11.84
CA ALA A 12 22.45 -15.96 10.86
C ALA A 12 21.69 -14.61 10.96
N LEU A 13 21.40 -14.15 12.19
CA LEU A 13 20.82 -12.84 12.44
C LEU A 13 21.76 -11.71 12.00
N PHE A 14 23.06 -11.85 12.28
CA PHE A 14 24.07 -10.86 11.89
C PHE A 14 24.26 -10.81 10.35
N ILE A 15 24.25 -11.96 9.69
CA ILE A 15 24.27 -12.05 8.23
C ILE A 15 22.98 -11.45 7.64
N GLY A 16 21.81 -11.78 8.19
CA GLY A 16 20.53 -11.18 7.79
C GLY A 16 20.55 -9.64 7.88
N LEU A 17 21.01 -9.09 8.99
CA LEU A 17 21.17 -7.65 9.19
C LEU A 17 22.23 -7.03 8.27
N ALA A 18 23.32 -7.73 7.98
CA ALA A 18 24.34 -7.26 7.04
C ALA A 18 23.86 -7.27 5.59
N LEU A 19 23.07 -8.29 5.21
CA LEU A 19 22.41 -8.40 3.91
C LEU A 19 21.31 -7.34 3.75
N GLU A 20 20.62 -7.02 4.83
CA GLU A 20 19.62 -5.95 4.88
C GLU A 20 20.17 -4.58 4.44
N ARG A 21 21.45 -4.32 4.65
CA ARG A 21 22.10 -3.05 4.31
C ARG A 21 22.58 -2.92 2.86
N ARG A 22 22.72 -4.02 2.10
CA ARG A 22 23.38 -3.99 0.78
C ARG A 22 22.48 -4.16 -0.44
N GLY A 23 21.24 -4.64 -0.34
CA GLY A 23 20.23 -4.63 -1.42
C GLY A 23 20.67 -5.19 -2.79
N THR A 24 21.67 -6.08 -2.86
CA THR A 24 22.19 -6.62 -4.12
C THR A 24 21.64 -8.01 -4.43
N ALA A 25 21.63 -8.43 -5.71
CA ALA A 25 21.28 -9.80 -6.11
C ALA A 25 22.10 -10.87 -5.36
N LEU A 26 23.33 -10.56 -4.96
CA LEU A 26 24.16 -11.41 -4.12
C LEU A 26 23.58 -11.57 -2.71
N SER A 27 23.03 -10.48 -2.13
CA SER A 27 22.44 -10.54 -0.80
C SER A 27 21.15 -11.36 -0.76
N THR A 28 20.36 -11.33 -1.83
CA THR A 28 19.17 -12.18 -1.95
C THR A 28 19.50 -13.66 -2.08
N LYS A 29 20.52 -14.00 -2.87
CA LYS A 29 20.97 -15.37 -2.98
C LYS A 29 21.50 -15.90 -1.65
N LEU A 30 22.32 -15.13 -0.95
CA LEU A 30 22.80 -15.47 0.38
C LEU A 30 21.67 -15.62 1.41
N ALA A 31 20.62 -14.80 1.31
CA ALA A 31 19.45 -14.93 2.17
C ALA A 31 18.66 -16.23 1.87
N GLU A 32 18.56 -16.63 0.61
CA GLU A 32 17.95 -17.90 0.20
C GLU A 32 18.78 -19.09 0.68
N ASP A 33 20.09 -19.06 0.46
CA ASP A 33 21.01 -20.12 0.89
C ASP A 33 20.97 -20.26 2.42
N LEU A 34 20.92 -19.15 3.16
CA LEU A 34 20.76 -19.15 4.60
C LEU A 34 19.43 -19.76 5.04
N LEU A 35 18.33 -19.40 4.38
CA LEU A 35 17.01 -19.96 4.69
C LEU A 35 16.99 -21.46 4.45
N HIS A 36 17.57 -21.91 3.34
CA HIS A 36 17.69 -23.35 3.01
C HIS A 36 18.50 -24.10 4.07
N LEU A 37 19.64 -23.55 4.48
CA LEU A 37 20.47 -24.13 5.55
C LEU A 37 19.71 -24.20 6.88
N LEU A 38 18.96 -23.17 7.24
CA LEU A 38 18.14 -23.15 8.45
C LEU A 38 17.03 -24.21 8.40
N GLU A 39 16.38 -24.37 7.25
CA GLU A 39 15.33 -25.38 7.07
C GLU A 39 15.87 -26.80 7.03
N GLU A 40 17.07 -27.04 6.49
CA GLU A 40 17.66 -28.36 6.34
C GLU A 40 18.33 -28.86 7.63
N TYR A 41 19.07 -28.00 8.32
CA TYR A 41 19.91 -28.42 9.46
C TYR A 41 19.32 -28.07 10.82
N TYR A 42 18.33 -27.18 10.89
CA TYR A 42 17.79 -26.67 12.15
C TYR A 42 16.27 -26.79 12.25
N PHE A 43 15.70 -27.76 11.56
CA PHE A 43 14.26 -28.03 11.52
C PHE A 43 13.62 -28.18 12.92
N ASP A 44 14.39 -28.69 13.90
CA ASP A 44 13.96 -28.88 15.29
C ASP A 44 14.21 -27.67 16.21
N LEU A 45 14.92 -26.64 15.73
CA LEU A 45 15.14 -25.44 16.50
C LEU A 45 14.00 -24.45 16.26
N ASN A 46 13.47 -23.92 17.34
CA ASN A 46 12.47 -22.85 17.36
C ASN A 46 13.09 -21.59 16.71
N THR A 47 13.12 -21.60 15.36
CA THR A 47 13.81 -20.56 14.57
C THR A 47 13.06 -19.25 14.75
N ASP A 48 13.77 -18.23 15.24
CA ASP A 48 13.17 -16.92 15.50
C ASP A 48 12.59 -16.31 14.20
N ILE A 49 11.35 -15.85 14.27
CA ILE A 49 10.66 -15.12 13.19
C ILE A 49 11.50 -13.94 12.66
N ALA A 50 12.41 -13.39 13.46
CA ALA A 50 13.30 -12.30 13.06
C ALA A 50 14.20 -12.69 11.88
N ILE A 51 14.62 -13.99 11.79
CA ILE A 51 15.44 -14.49 10.69
C ILE A 51 14.63 -14.50 9.39
N TYR A 52 13.42 -15.03 9.42
CA TYR A 52 12.51 -15.03 8.26
C TYR A 52 12.18 -13.61 7.82
N ASN A 53 11.96 -12.71 8.76
CA ASN A 53 11.72 -11.29 8.49
C ASN A 53 12.92 -10.61 7.82
N SER A 54 14.14 -10.99 8.17
CA SER A 54 15.37 -10.49 7.53
C SER A 54 15.45 -10.95 6.06
N VAL A 55 15.07 -12.20 5.78
CA VAL A 55 15.00 -12.74 4.41
C VAL A 55 13.89 -12.05 3.60
N LEU A 56 12.71 -11.89 4.19
CA LEU A 56 11.59 -11.17 3.56
C LEU A 56 11.96 -9.72 3.21
N ASN A 57 12.66 -9.03 4.11
CA ASN A 57 13.15 -7.69 3.85
C ASN A 57 14.21 -7.65 2.74
N ALA A 58 15.10 -8.67 2.66
CA ALA A 58 16.06 -8.80 1.57
C ALA A 58 15.34 -8.94 0.21
N PHE A 59 14.29 -9.76 0.11
CA PHE A 59 13.47 -9.87 -1.10
C PHE A 59 12.78 -8.55 -1.46
N ALA A 60 12.18 -7.88 -0.48
CA ALA A 60 11.51 -6.59 -0.71
C ALA A 60 12.48 -5.52 -1.23
N LYS A 61 13.71 -5.47 -0.69
CA LYS A 61 14.77 -4.57 -1.16
C LYS A 61 15.25 -4.94 -2.55
N ALA A 62 15.49 -6.22 -2.83
CA ALA A 62 15.90 -6.67 -4.16
C ALA A 62 14.84 -6.34 -5.22
N ALA A 63 13.56 -6.50 -4.88
CA ALA A 63 12.47 -6.08 -5.75
C ALA A 63 12.45 -4.57 -5.99
N LYS A 64 12.87 -3.76 -5.01
CA LYS A 64 12.98 -2.30 -5.15
C LYS A 64 14.17 -1.87 -5.99
N ASP A 65 15.32 -2.53 -5.80
CA ASP A 65 16.61 -2.10 -6.37
C ASP A 65 16.84 -2.63 -7.80
N THR A 66 16.04 -3.61 -8.24
CA THR A 66 16.10 -4.12 -9.62
C THR A 66 15.30 -3.25 -10.58
N SER A 67 15.86 -2.96 -11.75
CA SER A 67 15.16 -2.29 -12.86
C SER A 67 14.42 -3.27 -13.77
N ASP A 68 14.68 -4.58 -13.64
CA ASP A 68 14.04 -5.62 -14.44
C ASP A 68 12.73 -6.06 -13.80
N ALA A 69 11.60 -5.78 -14.47
CA ALA A 69 10.28 -6.10 -13.98
C ALA A 69 10.09 -7.61 -13.70
N ARG A 70 10.67 -8.48 -14.52
CA ARG A 70 10.58 -9.95 -14.35
C ARG A 70 11.27 -10.40 -13.06
N SER A 71 12.47 -9.88 -12.81
CA SER A 71 13.20 -10.14 -11.56
C SER A 71 12.47 -9.58 -10.35
N CYS A 72 11.85 -8.40 -10.48
CA CYS A 72 11.05 -7.79 -9.43
C CYS A 72 9.86 -8.69 -9.03
N PHE A 73 9.13 -9.22 -10.01
CA PHE A 73 8.05 -10.18 -9.79
C PHE A 73 8.56 -11.49 -9.15
N ALA A 74 9.71 -12.00 -9.58
CA ALA A 74 10.29 -13.21 -9.00
C ALA A 74 10.62 -13.04 -7.51
N TYR A 75 11.18 -11.89 -7.11
CA TYR A 75 11.44 -11.59 -5.70
C TYR A 75 10.15 -11.42 -4.89
N ALA A 76 9.14 -10.76 -5.47
CA ALA A 76 7.84 -10.62 -4.82
C ALA A 76 7.16 -11.98 -4.61
N GLN A 77 7.22 -12.88 -5.60
CA GLN A 77 6.69 -14.23 -5.48
C GLN A 77 7.42 -15.04 -4.39
N LYS A 78 8.75 -14.95 -4.30
CA LYS A 78 9.51 -15.63 -3.23
C LYS A 78 9.13 -15.13 -1.84
N ALA A 79 8.91 -13.82 -1.68
CA ALA A 79 8.44 -13.24 -0.42
C ALA A 79 7.02 -13.73 -0.06
N ASP A 80 6.12 -13.81 -1.04
CA ASP A 80 4.75 -14.32 -0.87
C ASP A 80 4.78 -15.80 -0.46
N ASP A 81 5.52 -16.63 -1.20
CA ASP A 81 5.66 -18.07 -0.93
C ASP A 81 6.19 -18.32 0.48
N LEU A 82 7.18 -17.53 0.92
CA LEU A 82 7.74 -17.66 2.27
C LEU A 82 6.71 -17.31 3.36
N VAL A 83 5.95 -16.23 3.20
CA VAL A 83 4.88 -15.89 4.16
C VAL A 83 3.79 -16.95 4.16
N CYS A 84 3.37 -17.46 2.99
CA CYS A 84 2.37 -18.51 2.89
C CYS A 84 2.85 -19.80 3.57
N LYS A 85 4.12 -20.16 3.40
CA LYS A 85 4.75 -21.30 4.07
C LYS A 85 4.76 -21.15 5.59
N LEU A 86 5.06 -19.95 6.09
CA LEU A 86 5.03 -19.66 7.54
C LEU A 86 3.61 -19.77 8.11
N VAL A 87 2.61 -19.23 7.39
CA VAL A 87 1.19 -19.34 7.79
C VAL A 87 0.74 -20.80 7.85
N GLU A 88 1.15 -21.62 6.88
CA GLU A 88 0.77 -23.04 6.87
C GLU A 88 1.48 -23.82 7.97
N LYS A 89 2.76 -23.58 8.23
CA LYS A 89 3.49 -24.17 9.36
C LYS A 89 2.84 -23.83 10.70
N ASP A 90 2.53 -22.55 10.96
CA ASP A 90 1.85 -22.14 12.20
C ASP A 90 0.50 -22.85 12.39
N ARG A 91 -0.20 -23.12 11.29
CA ARG A 91 -1.48 -23.84 11.31
C ARG A 91 -1.34 -25.31 11.66
N VAL A 92 -0.27 -25.95 11.21
CA VAL A 92 -0.03 -27.39 11.40
C VAL A 92 0.73 -27.70 12.70
N GLU A 93 1.70 -26.85 13.06
CA GLU A 93 2.68 -27.05 14.13
C GLU A 93 2.59 -25.92 15.17
N SER A 94 1.40 -25.64 15.68
CA SER A 94 1.05 -24.40 16.42
C SER A 94 1.94 -24.03 17.62
N ASP A 95 2.67 -24.98 18.22
CA ASP A 95 3.45 -24.73 19.43
C ASP A 95 4.95 -24.51 19.20
N THR A 96 5.49 -24.92 18.05
CA THR A 96 6.93 -24.88 17.76
C THR A 96 7.29 -24.09 16.51
N ALA A 97 6.33 -23.84 15.62
CA ALA A 97 6.59 -23.14 14.37
C ALA A 97 6.77 -21.63 14.57
N PRO A 98 7.66 -20.98 13.79
CA PRO A 98 7.81 -19.54 13.78
C PRO A 98 6.53 -18.90 13.23
N ARG A 99 5.84 -18.11 14.05
CA ARG A 99 4.59 -17.43 13.67
C ARG A 99 4.87 -16.18 12.85
N PRO A 100 4.29 -16.04 11.66
CA PRO A 100 4.39 -14.80 10.92
C PRO A 100 3.69 -13.68 11.69
N ASN A 101 4.30 -12.52 11.72
CA ASN A 101 3.75 -11.31 12.33
C ASN A 101 3.39 -10.26 11.26
N GLU A 102 2.84 -9.14 11.68
CA GLU A 102 2.41 -8.07 10.76
C GLU A 102 3.58 -7.54 9.92
N TYR A 103 4.80 -7.58 10.44
CA TYR A 103 6.00 -7.17 9.72
C TYR A 103 6.35 -8.15 8.59
N SER A 104 6.14 -9.45 8.79
CA SER A 104 6.31 -10.48 7.75
C SER A 104 5.41 -10.18 6.54
N PHE A 105 4.12 -9.91 6.78
CA PHE A 105 3.17 -9.55 5.73
C PHE A 105 3.53 -8.22 5.07
N LEU A 106 3.94 -7.22 5.86
CA LEU A 106 4.35 -5.91 5.33
C LEU A 106 5.50 -6.03 4.33
N MET A 107 6.51 -6.86 4.60
CA MET A 107 7.64 -7.05 3.69
C MET A 107 7.20 -7.69 2.38
N ALA A 108 6.36 -8.72 2.42
CA ALA A 108 5.84 -9.36 1.21
C ALA A 108 4.92 -8.41 0.40
N ILE A 109 4.05 -7.64 1.07
CA ILE A 109 3.22 -6.62 0.42
C ILE A 109 4.10 -5.53 -0.22
N ASN A 110 5.17 -5.09 0.45
CA ASN A 110 6.12 -4.12 -0.12
C ASN A 110 6.85 -4.69 -1.35
N ALA A 111 7.19 -5.98 -1.36
CA ALA A 111 7.77 -6.62 -2.55
C ALA A 111 6.80 -6.57 -3.74
N TRP A 112 5.51 -6.89 -3.53
CA TRP A 112 4.47 -6.74 -4.56
C TRP A 112 4.21 -5.29 -4.96
N SER A 113 4.34 -4.33 -4.02
CA SER A 113 4.25 -2.90 -4.34
C SER A 113 5.37 -2.47 -5.31
N ASN A 114 6.58 -2.96 -5.10
CA ASN A 114 7.70 -2.70 -6.01
C ASN A 114 7.47 -3.36 -7.38
N ALA A 115 6.95 -4.59 -7.42
CA ALA A 115 6.59 -5.28 -8.65
C ALA A 115 5.50 -4.53 -9.45
N ALA A 116 4.48 -4.03 -8.77
CA ALA A 116 3.43 -3.20 -9.41
C ALA A 116 4.02 -1.90 -9.99
N THR A 117 4.94 -1.25 -9.26
CA THR A 117 5.63 -0.04 -9.74
C THR A 117 6.49 -0.33 -10.95
N ALA A 118 7.23 -1.44 -10.96
CA ALA A 118 8.04 -1.87 -12.10
C ALA A 118 7.17 -2.18 -13.32
N ALA A 119 6.04 -2.84 -13.15
CA ALA A 119 5.07 -3.09 -14.21
C ALA A 119 4.47 -1.80 -14.78
N ALA A 120 4.11 -0.85 -13.91
CA ALA A 120 3.58 0.45 -14.32
C ALA A 120 4.61 1.25 -15.14
N SER A 121 5.89 1.22 -14.77
CA SER A 121 6.96 1.92 -15.50
C SER A 121 7.22 1.35 -16.90
N THR A 122 6.91 0.07 -17.12
CA THR A 122 6.99 -0.60 -18.44
C THR A 122 5.69 -0.54 -19.24
N GLY A 123 4.64 0.10 -18.69
CA GLY A 123 3.31 0.17 -19.31
C GLY A 123 2.52 -1.14 -19.25
N ASN A 124 2.99 -2.13 -18.51
CA ASN A 124 2.30 -3.43 -18.38
C ASN A 124 1.24 -3.37 -17.27
N VAL A 125 0.07 -2.86 -17.62
CA VAL A 125 -1.06 -2.71 -16.69
C VAL A 125 -1.56 -4.05 -16.14
N SER A 126 -1.51 -5.12 -16.95
CA SER A 126 -1.95 -6.47 -16.55
C SER A 126 -1.12 -7.02 -15.40
N ASP A 127 0.20 -6.94 -15.52
CA ASP A 127 1.11 -7.41 -14.47
C ASP A 127 1.00 -6.52 -13.22
N GLY A 128 0.88 -5.19 -13.40
CA GLY A 128 0.64 -4.28 -12.28
C GLY A 128 -0.63 -4.66 -11.49
N ARG A 129 -1.72 -4.96 -12.19
CA ARG A 129 -2.97 -5.39 -11.57
C ARG A 129 -2.83 -6.76 -10.89
N SER A 130 -2.09 -7.70 -11.49
CA SER A 130 -1.80 -8.99 -10.88
C SER A 130 -1.03 -8.83 -9.56
N ALA A 131 -0.01 -7.97 -9.53
CA ALA A 131 0.75 -7.66 -8.32
C ALA A 131 -0.14 -7.02 -7.22
N ALA A 132 -1.05 -6.12 -7.61
CA ALA A 132 -2.01 -5.50 -6.68
C ALA A 132 -2.94 -6.54 -6.03
N LEU A 133 -3.47 -7.47 -6.83
CA LEU A 133 -4.32 -8.56 -6.33
C LEU A 133 -3.57 -9.48 -5.35
N LYS A 134 -2.32 -9.80 -5.64
CA LYS A 134 -1.47 -10.59 -4.74
C LYS A 134 -1.21 -9.87 -3.41
N ALA A 135 -0.89 -8.58 -3.46
CA ALA A 135 -0.73 -7.76 -2.25
C ALA A 135 -2.03 -7.70 -1.42
N GLU A 136 -3.19 -7.59 -2.08
CA GLU A 136 -4.50 -7.59 -1.40
C GLU A 136 -4.83 -8.97 -0.81
N GLU A 137 -4.44 -10.07 -1.47
CA GLU A 137 -4.60 -11.42 -0.94
C GLU A 137 -3.81 -11.60 0.37
N LEU A 138 -2.56 -11.12 0.40
CA LEU A 138 -1.74 -11.11 1.62
C LEU A 138 -2.37 -10.26 2.73
N LEU A 139 -2.93 -9.10 2.39
CA LEU A 139 -3.66 -8.27 3.36
C LEU A 139 -4.87 -9.01 3.94
N LYS A 140 -5.63 -9.75 3.13
CA LYS A 140 -6.75 -10.59 3.61
C LYS A 140 -6.26 -11.73 4.51
N LYS A 141 -5.14 -12.37 4.16
CA LYS A 141 -4.51 -13.39 5.00
C LYS A 141 -4.06 -12.82 6.35
N LEU A 142 -3.44 -11.62 6.35
CA LEU A 142 -3.10 -10.91 7.60
C LEU A 142 -4.34 -10.66 8.46
N GLN A 143 -5.44 -10.21 7.87
CA GLN A 143 -6.69 -9.93 8.58
C GLN A 143 -7.35 -11.17 9.16
N SER A 144 -7.11 -12.35 8.61
CA SER A 144 -7.61 -13.63 9.13
C SER A 144 -6.80 -14.18 10.30
N GLN A 145 -5.60 -13.62 10.56
CA GLN A 145 -4.76 -14.02 11.68
C GLN A 145 -5.23 -13.37 12.99
N PRO A 146 -5.06 -14.03 14.14
CA PRO A 146 -5.39 -13.46 15.46
C PRO A 146 -4.35 -12.43 15.92
N LEU A 147 -3.84 -11.62 15.02
CA LEU A 147 -2.82 -10.62 15.28
C LEU A 147 -3.45 -9.34 15.80
N LYS A 148 -2.74 -8.67 16.71
CA LYS A 148 -3.17 -7.36 17.22
C LYS A 148 -2.98 -6.32 16.13
N THR A 149 -3.94 -5.43 16.00
CA THR A 149 -3.81 -4.31 15.08
C THR A 149 -2.67 -3.38 15.52
N SER A 150 -1.69 -3.21 14.67
CA SER A 150 -0.45 -2.48 14.95
C SER A 150 -0.17 -1.41 13.87
N LYS A 151 0.89 -0.61 14.08
CA LYS A 151 1.38 0.31 13.05
C LYS A 151 1.75 -0.42 11.74
N SER A 152 2.27 -1.65 11.83
CA SER A 152 2.59 -2.47 10.67
C SER A 152 1.34 -2.90 9.89
N THR A 153 0.23 -3.16 10.60
CA THR A 153 -1.06 -3.44 9.97
C THR A 153 -1.55 -2.23 9.15
N ILE A 154 -1.48 -1.02 9.72
CA ILE A 154 -1.81 0.22 9.00
C ILE A 154 -0.92 0.39 7.76
N ALA A 155 0.38 0.14 7.92
CA ALA A 155 1.33 0.21 6.81
C ALA A 155 1.00 -0.79 5.69
N CYS A 156 0.51 -2.00 6.02
CA CYS A 156 0.02 -2.98 5.04
C CYS A 156 -1.16 -2.43 4.22
N PHE A 157 -2.18 -1.88 4.88
CA PHE A 157 -3.29 -1.22 4.20
C PHE A 157 -2.81 -0.08 3.31
N GLY A 158 -1.97 0.80 3.86
CA GLY A 158 -1.41 1.93 3.12
C GLY A 158 -0.60 1.52 1.90
N ALA A 159 0.14 0.41 1.96
CA ALA A 159 0.87 -0.13 0.82
C ALA A 159 -0.10 -0.60 -0.28
N VAL A 160 -1.15 -1.37 0.07
CA VAL A 160 -2.15 -1.85 -0.91
C VAL A 160 -2.95 -0.69 -1.52
N ILE A 161 -3.34 0.32 -0.71
CA ILE A 161 -4.00 1.54 -1.22
C ILE A 161 -3.10 2.23 -2.26
N ARG A 162 -1.80 2.41 -1.95
CA ARG A 162 -0.85 3.05 -2.89
C ARG A 162 -0.66 2.26 -4.18
N ILE A 163 -0.66 0.93 -4.12
CA ILE A 163 -0.58 0.09 -5.32
C ILE A 163 -1.76 0.38 -6.24
N TRP A 164 -2.99 0.25 -5.75
CA TRP A 164 -4.19 0.51 -6.53
C TRP A 164 -4.26 1.95 -7.04
N ALA A 165 -3.89 2.92 -6.18
CA ALA A 165 -3.82 4.33 -6.56
C ALA A 165 -2.80 4.59 -7.69
N SER A 166 -1.63 3.94 -7.65
CA SER A 166 -0.60 4.09 -8.70
C SER A 166 -1.03 3.52 -10.06
N LEU A 167 -1.90 2.52 -10.05
CA LEU A 167 -2.49 1.92 -11.26
C LEU A 167 -3.70 2.71 -11.80
N GLY A 168 -4.14 3.77 -11.11
CA GLY A 168 -5.33 4.52 -11.48
C GLY A 168 -6.64 3.80 -11.16
N GLU A 169 -6.62 2.76 -10.34
CA GLU A 169 -7.78 1.97 -9.92
C GLU A 169 -8.38 2.58 -8.63
N ALA A 170 -8.98 3.76 -8.76
CA ALA A 170 -9.45 4.55 -7.62
C ALA A 170 -10.54 3.86 -6.80
N GLU A 171 -11.48 3.14 -7.46
CA GLU A 171 -12.51 2.35 -6.80
C GLU A 171 -11.91 1.27 -5.88
N GLN A 172 -10.86 0.58 -6.36
CA GLN A 172 -10.20 -0.46 -5.57
C GLN A 172 -9.44 0.15 -4.39
N ALA A 173 -8.72 1.27 -4.62
CA ALA A 173 -8.02 1.98 -3.56
C ALA A 173 -9.00 2.47 -2.47
N GLN A 174 -10.16 3.01 -2.86
CA GLN A 174 -11.19 3.46 -1.92
C GLN A 174 -11.79 2.29 -1.14
N ARG A 175 -12.10 1.18 -1.78
CA ARG A 175 -12.62 -0.03 -1.11
C ARG A 175 -11.66 -0.55 -0.03
N VAL A 176 -10.34 -0.53 -0.30
CA VAL A 176 -9.33 -0.93 0.69
C VAL A 176 -9.28 0.09 1.84
N LEU A 177 -9.41 1.40 1.55
CA LEU A 177 -9.48 2.45 2.56
C LEU A 177 -10.71 2.28 3.46
N GLU A 178 -11.89 2.02 2.89
CA GLU A 178 -13.13 1.78 3.65
C GLU A 178 -12.99 0.56 4.57
N ASN A 179 -12.42 -0.54 4.09
CA ASN A 179 -12.11 -1.71 4.93
C ASN A 179 -11.12 -1.36 6.06
N MET A 180 -10.10 -0.53 5.79
CA MET A 180 -9.19 -0.03 6.81
C MET A 180 -9.93 0.77 7.88
N VAL A 181 -10.84 1.65 7.49
CA VAL A 181 -11.64 2.48 8.41
C VAL A 181 -12.55 1.59 9.28
N GLU A 182 -13.28 0.65 8.70
CA GLU A 182 -14.17 -0.28 9.42
C GLU A 182 -13.44 -1.07 10.51
N LYS A 183 -12.18 -1.45 10.23
CA LYS A 183 -11.38 -2.25 11.17
C LYS A 183 -10.54 -1.40 12.13
N SER A 184 -10.51 -0.10 11.94
CA SER A 184 -9.63 0.80 12.66
C SER A 184 -10.20 1.37 13.97
N GLU A 185 -11.20 0.73 14.61
CA GLU A 185 -11.82 1.21 15.86
C GLU A 185 -10.81 1.69 16.93
N ARG A 186 -9.52 1.33 16.81
CA ARG A 186 -8.46 1.64 17.78
C ARG A 186 -7.17 2.21 17.17
N LEU A 187 -7.14 2.48 15.84
CA LEU A 187 -5.94 2.95 15.17
C LEU A 187 -6.10 4.38 14.69
N PRO A 188 -5.07 5.24 14.84
CA PRO A 188 -5.09 6.55 14.22
C PRO A 188 -5.03 6.39 12.70
N LEU A 189 -6.10 6.80 12.03
CA LEU A 189 -6.10 6.92 10.58
C LEU A 189 -5.16 8.06 10.17
N GLU A 190 -4.32 7.80 9.16
CA GLU A 190 -3.37 8.78 8.67
C GLU A 190 -3.86 9.42 7.37
N ILE A 191 -3.78 10.74 7.29
CA ILE A 191 -4.23 11.54 6.13
C ILE A 191 -3.59 11.09 4.81
N ILE A 192 -2.38 10.52 4.86
CA ILE A 192 -1.66 10.07 3.67
C ILE A 192 -2.43 9.00 2.87
N HIS A 193 -3.21 8.14 3.55
CA HIS A 193 -3.99 7.10 2.91
C HIS A 193 -5.19 7.70 2.15
N PHE A 194 -5.84 8.69 2.74
CA PHE A 194 -6.93 9.44 2.11
C PHE A 194 -6.44 10.23 0.91
N ASN A 195 -5.32 10.94 1.06
CA ASN A 195 -4.71 11.70 -0.03
C ASN A 195 -4.31 10.82 -1.20
N ALA A 196 -3.85 9.58 -0.95
CA ALA A 196 -3.56 8.62 -2.01
C ALA A 196 -4.81 8.24 -2.83
N VAL A 197 -5.95 8.05 -2.17
CA VAL A 197 -7.22 7.75 -2.84
C VAL A 197 -7.76 8.98 -3.59
N LEU A 198 -7.68 10.17 -2.97
CA LEU A 198 -8.06 11.43 -3.64
C LEU A 198 -7.24 11.67 -4.91
N ASP A 199 -5.91 11.44 -4.87
CA ASP A 199 -5.03 11.55 -6.03
C ASP A 199 -5.36 10.49 -7.11
N ALA A 200 -5.68 9.25 -6.72
CA ALA A 200 -6.13 8.22 -7.65
C ALA A 200 -7.40 8.65 -8.39
N TRP A 201 -8.41 9.14 -7.69
CA TRP A 201 -9.64 9.66 -8.28
C TRP A 201 -9.37 10.85 -9.21
N ALA A 202 -8.51 11.79 -8.80
CA ALA A 202 -8.14 12.93 -9.63
C ALA A 202 -7.47 12.52 -10.93
N ARG A 203 -6.60 11.50 -10.92
CA ARG A 203 -5.93 10.99 -12.13
C ARG A 203 -6.87 10.25 -13.06
N THR A 204 -7.86 9.52 -12.55
CA THR A 204 -8.83 8.82 -13.40
C THR A 204 -9.71 9.77 -14.20
N LEU A 205 -9.89 11.01 -13.74
CA LEU A 205 -10.62 12.05 -14.46
C LEU A 205 -9.88 12.55 -15.70
N ILE A 206 -8.54 12.55 -15.69
CA ILE A 206 -7.71 13.07 -16.78
C ILE A 206 -7.82 12.20 -18.05
N SER A 207 -8.14 10.92 -17.91
CA SER A 207 -8.12 9.94 -19.02
C SER A 207 -9.47 9.64 -19.64
N GLN A 208 -10.55 10.34 -19.28
CA GLN A 208 -11.91 9.95 -19.67
C GLN A 208 -12.55 10.88 -20.71
N SER A 209 -13.16 10.23 -21.70
CA SER A 209 -14.05 10.87 -22.68
C SER A 209 -15.53 10.76 -22.33
N ASP A 210 -15.90 10.00 -21.26
CA ASP A 210 -17.28 9.75 -20.85
C ASP A 210 -17.68 10.72 -19.73
N THR A 211 -18.57 11.63 -20.06
CA THR A 211 -19.00 12.75 -19.21
C THR A 211 -19.77 12.31 -17.98
N ASP A 212 -20.61 11.29 -18.07
CA ASP A 212 -21.40 10.80 -16.93
C ASP A 212 -20.51 10.13 -15.88
N LYS A 213 -19.51 9.37 -16.33
CA LYS A 213 -18.50 8.79 -15.43
C LYS A 213 -17.64 9.87 -14.79
N ALA A 214 -17.30 10.93 -15.52
CA ALA A 214 -16.51 12.04 -14.98
C ALA A 214 -17.26 12.74 -13.83
N ILE A 215 -18.57 13.02 -13.99
CA ILE A 215 -19.38 13.60 -12.91
C ILE A 215 -19.45 12.68 -11.71
N SER A 216 -19.73 11.39 -11.91
CA SER A 216 -19.79 10.41 -10.82
C SER A 216 -18.48 10.38 -10.02
N ARG A 217 -17.33 10.44 -10.69
CA ARG A 217 -16.01 10.46 -10.06
C ARG A 217 -15.71 11.76 -9.32
N LEU A 218 -16.13 12.91 -9.88
CA LEU A 218 -16.04 14.20 -9.16
C LEU A 218 -16.86 14.19 -7.88
N LEU A 219 -18.03 13.58 -7.90
CA LEU A 219 -18.86 13.44 -6.71
C LEU A 219 -18.17 12.51 -5.68
N ASN A 220 -17.60 11.39 -6.10
CA ASN A 220 -16.89 10.48 -5.21
C ASN A 220 -15.70 11.14 -4.52
N ILE A 221 -14.89 11.92 -5.27
CA ILE A 221 -13.73 12.63 -4.70
C ILE A 221 -14.18 13.73 -3.72
N ARG A 222 -15.25 14.48 -4.03
CA ARG A 222 -15.83 15.45 -3.12
C ARG A 222 -16.35 14.78 -1.86
N ASP A 223 -17.13 13.72 -2.00
CA ASP A 223 -17.75 13.02 -0.88
C ASP A 223 -16.71 12.41 0.06
N LEU A 224 -15.61 11.85 -0.48
CA LEU A 224 -14.50 11.39 0.34
C LEU A 224 -13.87 12.53 1.14
N LEU A 225 -13.61 13.68 0.49
CA LEU A 225 -13.06 14.86 1.17
C LEU A 225 -13.99 15.35 2.29
N MET A 226 -15.32 15.37 2.04
CA MET A 226 -16.30 15.81 3.04
C MET A 226 -16.41 14.86 4.23
N LYS A 227 -16.25 13.54 3.99
CA LYS A 227 -16.20 12.52 5.06
C LYS A 227 -14.94 12.62 5.91
N MET A 228 -13.83 13.15 5.39
CA MET A 228 -12.60 13.34 6.17
C MET A 228 -12.77 14.37 7.29
N ASN A 229 -13.66 15.34 7.12
CA ASN A 229 -13.78 16.46 8.04
C ASN A 229 -14.27 16.04 9.44
N ARG A 230 -13.57 16.47 10.50
CA ARG A 230 -13.98 16.23 11.89
C ARG A 230 -15.29 16.96 12.20
N GLY A 231 -16.25 16.22 12.77
CA GLY A 231 -17.51 16.78 13.28
C GLY A 231 -18.77 16.42 12.51
N GLY A 232 -18.67 15.68 11.39
CA GLY A 232 -19.86 15.09 10.74
C GLY A 232 -20.25 13.75 11.40
N TYR A 233 -21.54 13.40 11.34
CA TYR A 233 -22.07 12.15 11.91
C TYR A 233 -21.44 10.88 11.30
N ASP A 234 -20.94 10.98 10.05
CA ASP A 234 -20.26 9.91 9.30
C ASP A 234 -18.78 10.25 9.00
N SER A 235 -18.13 11.05 9.85
CA SER A 235 -16.77 11.50 9.56
C SER A 235 -15.72 10.44 9.94
N TYR A 236 -14.67 10.35 9.12
CA TYR A 236 -13.53 9.49 9.40
C TYR A 236 -12.58 10.05 10.47
N ASN A 237 -12.91 11.19 11.08
CA ASN A 237 -12.09 11.84 12.12
C ASN A 237 -10.65 12.17 11.68
N VAL A 238 -10.44 12.41 10.41
CA VAL A 238 -9.16 12.81 9.81
C VAL A 238 -9.32 14.20 9.23
N ASP A 239 -8.58 15.19 9.73
CA ASP A 239 -8.64 16.54 9.17
C ASP A 239 -7.99 16.57 7.79
N PRO A 240 -8.71 17.01 6.73
CA PRO A 240 -8.12 17.23 5.43
C PRO A 240 -7.06 18.33 5.52
N ASP A 241 -6.01 18.23 4.73
CA ASP A 241 -4.96 19.24 4.61
C ASP A 241 -5.05 20.00 3.27
N THR A 242 -4.14 20.93 3.06
CA THR A 242 -4.03 21.66 1.79
C THR A 242 -3.88 20.71 0.59
N SER A 243 -3.19 19.59 0.76
CA SER A 243 -3.04 18.59 -0.30
C SER A 243 -4.36 17.93 -0.65
N SER A 244 -5.17 17.58 0.36
CA SER A 244 -6.51 17.00 0.17
C SER A 244 -7.40 17.90 -0.68
N PHE A 245 -7.51 19.18 -0.32
CA PHE A 245 -8.31 20.16 -1.07
C PHE A 245 -7.76 20.41 -2.48
N ASN A 246 -6.44 20.55 -2.62
CA ASN A 246 -5.81 20.78 -3.92
C ASN A 246 -6.04 19.61 -4.89
N GLN A 247 -6.11 18.37 -4.42
CA GLN A 247 -6.42 17.22 -5.25
C GLN A 247 -7.81 17.33 -5.88
N VAL A 248 -8.81 17.71 -5.08
CA VAL A 248 -10.19 17.88 -5.56
C VAL A 248 -10.30 19.08 -6.51
N ILE A 249 -9.70 20.23 -6.15
CA ILE A 249 -9.71 21.43 -7.00
C ILE A 249 -9.00 21.10 -8.34
N ARG A 250 -7.85 20.46 -8.32
CA ARG A 250 -7.13 20.04 -9.52
C ARG A 250 -7.96 19.11 -10.41
N ALA A 251 -8.70 18.18 -9.81
CA ALA A 251 -9.60 17.31 -10.53
C ALA A 251 -10.70 18.06 -11.28
N CYS A 252 -11.22 19.15 -10.68
CA CYS A 252 -12.23 20.00 -11.30
C CYS A 252 -11.68 20.84 -12.48
N TYR A 253 -10.39 21.15 -12.48
CA TYR A 253 -9.71 21.91 -13.54
C TYR A 253 -8.94 21.03 -14.53
N SER A 254 -9.15 19.74 -14.51
CA SER A 254 -8.46 18.80 -15.38
C SER A 254 -8.72 19.09 -16.87
N PRO A 255 -7.80 18.69 -17.81
CA PRO A 255 -7.94 18.92 -19.25
C PRO A 255 -9.24 18.40 -19.86
N TRP A 256 -9.91 17.41 -19.25
CA TRP A 256 -11.22 16.95 -19.72
C TRP A 256 -12.26 18.08 -19.71
N ALA A 257 -12.17 19.01 -18.76
CA ALA A 257 -13.08 20.16 -18.70
C ALA A 257 -12.90 21.15 -19.87
N SER A 258 -11.74 21.14 -20.54
CA SER A 258 -11.44 21.98 -21.71
C SER A 258 -11.81 21.31 -23.04
N THR A 259 -11.95 19.99 -23.07
CA THR A 259 -12.27 19.21 -24.28
C THR A 259 -13.79 19.00 -24.48
N LEU A 260 -14.59 19.36 -23.49
CA LEU A 260 -16.04 19.27 -23.56
C LEU A 260 -16.60 20.21 -24.66
N GLU A 261 -17.40 19.68 -25.55
CA GLU A 261 -18.16 20.45 -26.52
C GLU A 261 -19.11 21.43 -25.82
N LYS A 262 -19.60 22.44 -26.54
CA LYS A 262 -20.41 23.53 -25.96
C LYS A 262 -21.68 23.07 -25.23
N ASP A 263 -22.15 21.88 -25.49
CA ASP A 263 -23.38 21.30 -24.90
C ASP A 263 -23.21 20.80 -23.46
N ASP A 264 -21.97 20.75 -22.93
CA ASP A 264 -21.67 20.27 -21.58
C ASP A 264 -21.54 21.38 -20.51
N GLU A 265 -22.24 22.50 -20.67
CA GLU A 265 -22.27 23.60 -19.68
C GLU A 265 -22.65 23.12 -18.26
N ASN A 266 -23.53 22.12 -18.17
CA ASN A 266 -23.98 21.56 -16.90
C ASN A 266 -22.81 20.88 -16.13
N ILE A 267 -21.88 20.22 -16.83
CA ILE A 267 -20.72 19.54 -16.22
C ILE A 267 -19.71 20.58 -15.73
N ARG A 268 -19.41 21.57 -16.56
CA ARG A 268 -18.52 22.68 -16.17
C ARG A 268 -19.05 23.41 -14.96
N TYR A 269 -20.36 23.65 -14.92
CA TYR A 269 -21.01 24.29 -13.77
C TYR A 269 -20.89 23.40 -12.51
N LYS A 270 -21.12 22.08 -12.61
CA LYS A 270 -20.98 21.16 -11.48
C LYS A 270 -19.52 21.07 -11.00
N ALA A 271 -18.55 20.96 -11.92
CA ALA A 271 -17.15 20.97 -11.56
C ALA A 271 -16.72 22.27 -10.87
N PHE A 272 -17.17 23.43 -11.40
CA PHE A 272 -16.93 24.72 -10.77
C PHE A 272 -17.59 24.83 -9.39
N ALA A 273 -18.84 24.37 -9.25
CA ALA A 273 -19.54 24.38 -7.96
C ALA A 273 -18.80 23.54 -6.90
N ILE A 274 -18.31 22.35 -7.27
CA ILE A 274 -17.51 21.50 -6.38
C ILE A 274 -16.19 22.17 -6.01
N ALA A 275 -15.48 22.75 -6.98
CA ALA A 275 -14.23 23.46 -6.71
C ALA A 275 -14.44 24.66 -5.78
N TYR A 276 -15.51 25.43 -6.02
CA TYR A 276 -15.88 26.58 -5.20
C TYR A 276 -16.30 26.17 -3.78
N GLU A 277 -17.07 25.09 -3.64
CA GLU A 277 -17.44 24.53 -2.33
C GLU A 277 -16.18 24.11 -1.54
N CYS A 278 -15.26 23.39 -2.17
CA CYS A 278 -14.01 22.99 -1.55
C CYS A 278 -13.13 24.19 -1.16
N TYR A 279 -13.03 25.19 -2.02
CA TYR A 279 -12.25 26.40 -1.76
C TYR A 279 -12.85 27.22 -0.61
N THR A 280 -14.17 27.42 -0.58
CA THR A 280 -14.84 28.14 0.50
C THR A 280 -14.70 27.42 1.83
N LYS A 281 -14.80 26.09 1.84
CA LYS A 281 -14.62 25.30 3.04
C LYS A 281 -13.18 25.35 3.56
N MET A 282 -12.20 25.27 2.66
CA MET A 282 -10.78 25.42 3.00
C MET A 282 -10.47 26.78 3.67
N ILE A 283 -11.15 27.86 3.26
CA ILE A 283 -10.98 29.19 3.86
C ILE A 283 -11.73 29.32 5.18
N GLN A 284 -12.94 28.76 5.27
CA GLN A 284 -13.81 28.86 6.44
C GLN A 284 -13.33 28.00 7.61
N ASP A 285 -12.74 26.86 7.34
CA ASP A 285 -12.05 26.07 8.35
C ASP A 285 -10.84 26.88 8.83
N ASN A 286 -11.05 27.69 9.86
CA ASN A 286 -10.10 28.59 10.52
C ASN A 286 -8.85 27.85 11.07
N ASN A 287 -8.57 26.66 10.61
CA ASN A 287 -7.36 25.93 10.89
C ASN A 287 -6.22 26.53 10.05
N ARG A 288 -5.35 27.28 10.69
CA ARG A 288 -4.18 28.00 10.15
C ARG A 288 -3.23 27.17 9.28
N SER A 289 -3.48 25.88 9.12
CA SER A 289 -2.70 24.95 8.28
C SER A 289 -3.14 24.94 6.81
N TYR A 290 -4.30 25.48 6.45
CA TYR A 290 -4.80 25.49 5.08
C TYR A 290 -4.45 26.81 4.38
N ARG A 291 -3.39 26.82 3.62
CA ARG A 291 -3.09 27.91 2.67
C ARG A 291 -3.13 27.35 1.26
N PRO A 292 -3.93 27.92 0.34
CA PRO A 292 -3.88 27.49 -1.07
C PRO A 292 -2.46 27.70 -1.59
N SER A 293 -1.90 26.67 -2.23
CA SER A 293 -0.69 26.86 -3.02
C SER A 293 -1.02 27.85 -4.13
N LYS A 294 -0.16 28.83 -4.35
CA LYS A 294 -0.29 29.72 -5.53
C LYS A 294 -0.28 28.85 -6.78
N LEU A 295 -1.41 28.81 -7.46
CA LEU A 295 -1.55 28.25 -8.80
C LEU A 295 -0.72 29.03 -9.78
#